data_8918eb8e6633bee12469b1c2abcf1bd2
#
_entry.id   8918eb8e6633bee12469b1c2abcf1bd2
#
_cell.length_a   1.000
_cell.length_b   1.000
_cell.length_c   1.000
_cell.angle_alpha   90.00
_cell.angle_beta   90.00
_cell.angle_gamma   90.00
#
_symmetry.space_group_name_H-M   'P 1'
#
loop_
_entity.id
_entity.type
_entity.pdbx_description
1 polymer ?
#
loop_
_entity_poly.entity_id
_entity_poly.type
_entity_poly.pdbx_seq_one_letter_code
_entity_poly.pdbx_strand_id
1 'polypeptide(L)' 'MGLPQTEAPKLQIRLDLTKGIRRIIEKKELTHAQAAEQTGVGRTVITAIVNGNLDKISTDRLIDIAQSLGLKLTLKVA' A
#
# COMPACT_ATOMS: atom_id res chain seq x y z
N MET A 1 2.79 -24.71 20.24
CA MET A 1 3.05 -23.75 19.60
C MET A 1 2.06 -22.83 19.13
N GLY A 2 1.05 -22.56 19.46
CA GLY A 2 -0.02 -21.75 19.08
C GLY A 2 0.29 -20.30 18.77
N LEU A 3 1.22 -20.07 17.94
CA LEU A 3 1.52 -18.71 17.58
C LEU A 3 0.38 -18.12 16.78
N PRO A 4 -0.06 -16.91 17.14
CA PRO A 4 -1.13 -16.26 16.41
C PRO A 4 -0.60 -15.72 15.10
N GLN A 5 -0.33 -16.60 14.20
CA GLN A 5 0.31 -16.19 12.96
C GLN A 5 -0.62 -15.51 11.98
N THR A 6 -1.91 -15.50 12.30
CA THR A 6 -2.86 -14.88 11.43
C THR A 6 -2.74 -13.36 11.40
N GLU A 7 -2.27 -12.75 12.50
CA GLU A 7 -2.14 -11.30 12.53
C GLU A 7 -0.82 -10.81 11.97
N ALA A 8 0.27 -11.50 12.26
CA ALA A 8 1.58 -11.10 11.78
C ALA A 8 1.64 -11.06 10.25
N PRO A 9 1.14 -12.06 9.54
CA PRO A 9 1.13 -11.98 8.07
C PRO A 9 0.32 -10.82 7.52
N LYS A 10 -0.81 -10.50 8.15
CA LYS A 10 -1.63 -9.37 7.70
C LYS A 10 -0.89 -8.06 7.87
N LEU A 11 -0.24 -7.88 9.00
CA LEU A 11 0.52 -6.68 9.26
C LEU A 11 1.69 -6.57 8.27
N GLN A 12 2.35 -7.68 8.01
CA GLN A 12 3.47 -7.69 7.07
C GLN A 12 3.01 -7.33 5.66
N ILE A 13 1.85 -7.84 5.24
CA ILE A 13 1.30 -7.51 3.94
C ILE A 13 1.04 -6.00 3.84
N ARG A 14 0.46 -5.40 4.86
CA ARG A 14 0.19 -3.97 4.86
C ARG A 14 1.48 -3.16 4.77
N LEU A 15 2.49 -3.55 5.51
CA LEU A 15 3.79 -2.88 5.47
C LEU A 15 4.45 -3.03 4.10
N ASP A 16 4.40 -4.22 3.53
CA ASP A 16 4.98 -4.48 2.22
C ASP A 16 4.28 -3.69 1.12
N LEU A 17 2.95 -3.61 1.19
CA LEU A 17 2.18 -2.81 0.24
C LEU A 17 2.57 -1.34 0.34
N THR A 18 2.68 -0.84 1.55
CA THR A 18 3.06 0.56 1.78
C THR A 18 4.44 0.87 1.21
N LYS A 19 5.39 -0.01 1.47
CA LYS A 19 6.75 0.16 0.95
C LYS A 19 6.76 0.11 -0.57
N GLY A 20 6.01 -0.80 -1.16
CA GLY A 20 5.91 -0.92 -2.62
C GLY A 20 5.30 0.31 -3.24
N ILE A 21 4.23 0.82 -2.66
CA ILE A 21 3.58 2.03 -3.14
C ILE A 21 4.54 3.23 -3.08
N ARG A 22 5.21 3.41 -1.95
CA ARG A 22 6.19 4.49 -1.80
C ARG A 22 7.31 4.38 -2.81
N ARG A 23 7.80 3.17 -3.02
CA ARG A 23 8.90 2.93 -3.96
C ARG A 23 8.49 3.30 -5.38
N ILE A 24 7.27 2.94 -5.79
CA ILE A 24 6.79 3.26 -7.12
C ILE A 24 6.62 4.77 -7.29
N ILE A 25 6.08 5.43 -6.29
CA ILE A 25 5.91 6.88 -6.33
C ILE A 25 7.27 7.56 -6.50
N GLU A 26 8.27 7.13 -5.75
CA GLU A 26 9.62 7.67 -5.87
C GLU A 26 10.25 7.34 -7.22
N LYS A 27 10.12 6.11 -7.67
CA LYS A 27 10.74 5.66 -8.91
C LYS A 27 10.17 6.39 -10.12
N LYS A 28 8.88 6.63 -10.13
CA LYS A 28 8.21 7.35 -11.22
C LYS A 28 8.21 8.85 -11.00
N GLU A 29 8.78 9.30 -9.89
CA GLU A 29 8.83 10.72 -9.56
C GLU A 29 7.45 11.37 -9.58
N LEU A 30 6.45 10.67 -9.03
CA LEU A 30 5.10 11.17 -8.98
C LEU A 30 4.92 12.14 -7.82
N THR A 31 4.20 13.23 -8.06
CA THR A 31 3.74 14.06 -6.96
C THR A 31 2.57 13.36 -6.29
N HIS A 32 2.21 13.80 -5.07
CA HIS A 32 1.05 13.24 -4.39
C HIS A 32 -0.22 13.44 -5.22
N ALA A 33 -0.34 14.58 -5.88
CA ALA A 33 -1.48 14.84 -6.75
C ALA A 33 -1.52 13.88 -7.94
N GLN A 34 -0.37 13.61 -8.55
CA GLN A 34 -0.30 12.68 -9.66
C GLN A 34 -0.62 11.26 -9.24
N ALA A 35 -0.10 10.84 -8.09
CA ALA A 35 -0.41 9.51 -7.56
C ALA A 35 -1.89 9.38 -7.23
N ALA A 36 -2.49 10.43 -6.66
CA ALA A 36 -3.91 10.44 -6.37
C ALA A 36 -4.73 10.32 -7.65
N GLU A 37 -4.32 11.03 -8.69
CA GLU A 37 -5.03 10.97 -9.96
C GLU A 37 -4.95 9.59 -10.59
N GLN A 38 -3.80 8.95 -10.55
CA GLN A 38 -3.63 7.61 -11.12
C GLN A 38 -4.41 6.55 -10.37
N THR A 39 -4.56 6.71 -9.07
CA THR A 39 -5.21 5.70 -8.23
C THR A 39 -6.68 5.97 -7.99
N GLY A 40 -7.14 7.17 -8.30
CA GLY A 40 -8.53 7.54 -8.05
C GLY A 40 -8.84 7.83 -6.59
N VAL A 41 -7.83 7.93 -5.73
CA VAL A 41 -8.06 8.26 -4.31
C VAL A 41 -7.70 9.71 -4.07
N GLY A 42 -8.09 10.23 -2.91
CA GLY A 42 -7.77 11.58 -2.55
C GLY A 42 -6.29 11.78 -2.26
N ARG A 43 -5.80 12.98 -2.51
CA ARG A 43 -4.41 13.34 -2.23
C ARG A 43 -4.04 13.10 -0.78
N THR A 44 -4.99 13.33 0.14
CA THR A 44 -4.75 13.08 1.57
C THR A 44 -4.45 11.61 1.86
N VAL A 45 -5.07 10.70 1.11
CA VAL A 45 -4.82 9.27 1.27
C VAL A 45 -3.38 8.95 0.84
N ILE A 46 -2.94 9.50 -0.27
CA ILE A 46 -1.57 9.30 -0.74
C ILE A 46 -0.56 9.85 0.27
N THR A 47 -0.83 11.06 0.78
CA THR A 47 0.03 11.68 1.79
C THR A 47 0.11 10.81 3.04
N ALA A 48 -1.01 10.26 3.49
CA ALA A 48 -1.04 9.37 4.65
C ALA A 48 -0.18 8.12 4.42
N ILE A 49 -0.28 7.53 3.24
CA ILE A 49 0.51 6.34 2.92
C ILE A 49 2.01 6.67 2.92
N VAL A 50 2.39 7.77 2.30
CA VAL A 50 3.80 8.17 2.24
C VAL A 50 4.34 8.44 3.63
N ASN A 51 3.53 8.98 4.53
CA ASN A 51 3.94 9.26 5.89
C ASN A 51 3.80 8.06 6.84
N GLY A 52 3.28 6.95 6.35
CA GLY A 52 3.13 5.76 7.18
C GLY A 52 1.90 5.74 8.06
N ASN A 53 0.97 6.66 7.87
CA ASN A 53 -0.26 6.73 8.65
C ASN A 53 -1.33 5.84 8.01
N LEU A 54 -1.36 4.58 8.41
CA LEU A 54 -2.22 3.59 7.77
C LEU A 54 -3.50 3.29 8.54
N ASP A 55 -3.71 3.95 9.66
CA ASP A 55 -4.80 3.61 10.57
C ASP A 55 -6.18 3.67 9.93
N LYS A 56 -6.39 4.58 9.02
CA LYS A 56 -7.69 4.78 8.38
C LYS A 56 -7.77 4.18 6.99
N ILE A 57 -6.76 3.42 6.60
CA ILE A 57 -6.71 2.84 5.26
C ILE A 57 -6.79 1.33 5.37
N SER A 58 -7.82 0.75 4.75
CA SER A 58 -7.99 -0.70 4.77
C SER A 58 -6.93 -1.38 3.91
N THR A 59 -6.70 -2.65 4.19
CA THR A 59 -5.79 -3.46 3.38
C THR A 59 -6.26 -3.55 1.94
N ASP A 60 -7.57 -3.72 1.73
CA ASP A 60 -8.14 -3.76 0.39
C ASP A 60 -7.84 -2.48 -0.39
N ARG A 61 -7.93 -1.35 0.30
CA ARG A 61 -7.64 -0.07 -0.34
C ARG A 61 -6.17 0.03 -0.73
N LEU A 62 -5.29 -0.44 0.14
CA LEU A 62 -3.86 -0.47 -0.18
C LEU A 62 -3.57 -1.34 -1.39
N ILE A 63 -4.25 -2.49 -1.49
CA ILE A 63 -4.10 -3.38 -2.63
C ILE A 63 -4.56 -2.68 -3.91
N ASP A 64 -5.71 -2.04 -3.87
CA ASP A 64 -6.24 -1.31 -5.03
C ASP A 64 -5.28 -0.21 -5.48
N ILE A 65 -4.75 0.54 -4.53
CA ILE A 65 -3.81 1.62 -4.83
C ILE A 65 -2.55 1.05 -5.47
N ALA A 66 -2.02 -0.02 -4.89
CA ALA A 66 -0.80 -0.65 -5.41
C ALA A 66 -1.01 -1.15 -6.83
N GLN A 67 -2.13 -1.80 -7.09
CA GLN A 67 -2.45 -2.30 -8.43
C GLN A 67 -2.63 -1.16 -9.43
N SER A 68 -3.26 -0.08 -9.01
CA SER A 68 -3.45 1.09 -9.88
C SER A 68 -2.13 1.75 -10.26
N LEU A 69 -1.13 1.62 -9.41
CA LEU A 69 0.21 2.14 -9.70
C LEU A 69 1.08 1.15 -10.48
N GLY A 70 0.54 -0.02 -10.78
CA GLY A 70 1.27 -1.03 -11.55
C GLY A 70 2.12 -1.98 -10.73
N LEU A 71 1.93 -1.99 -9.41
CA LEU A 71 2.67 -2.92 -8.56
C LEU A 71 2.11 -4.32 -8.74
N LYS A 72 2.98 -5.27 -9.00
CA LYS A 72 2.56 -6.65 -9.12
C LYS A 72 2.55 -7.29 -7.75
N LEU A 73 1.39 -7.76 -7.34
CA LEU A 73 1.24 -8.42 -6.06
C LEU A 73 1.23 -9.91 -6.27
N THR A 74 2.18 -10.59 -5.68
CA THR A 74 2.22 -12.04 -5.70
C THR A 74 1.95 -12.53 -4.29
N LEU A 75 0.81 -13.16 -4.10
CA LEU A 75 0.49 -13.77 -2.83
C LEU A 75 0.89 -15.23 -2.90
N LYS A 76 1.90 -15.59 -2.14
CA LYS A 76 2.26 -16.98 -2.04
C LYS A 76 1.48 -17.59 -0.89
N VAL A 77 0.60 -18.47 -1.22
CA VAL A 77 -0.11 -19.24 -0.23
C VAL A 77 0.64 -20.55 -0.09
N ALA A 78 1.27 -20.70 1.02
CA ALA A 78 2.02 -21.93 1.27
C ALA A 78 1.09 -23.06 1.68
#